data_1758204a90d4d0c4e9ccd8fccbf7d1b3
#
_entry.id   1758204a90d4d0c4e9ccd8fccbf7d1b3
#
_cell.length_a   1.000
_cell.length_b   1.000
_cell.length_c   1.000
_cell.angle_alpha   90.00
_cell.angle_beta   90.00
_cell.angle_gamma   90.00
#
_symmetry.space_group_name_H-M   'P 1'
#
loop_
_entity.id
_entity.type
_entity.pdbx_description
1 polymer ?
#
loop_
_entity_poly.entity_id
_entity_poly.type
_entity_poly.pdbx_seq_one_letter_code
_entity_poly.pdbx_strand_id
1 'polypeptide(L)' 'MNKRQELIDELIKADQDGIYKTYKSTEEIKAMDNEEIQIIYSNMKNYLSDKRTHTNY' A
#
# COMPACT_ATOMS: atom_id res chain seq x y z
N MET A 1 3.73 -0.21 19.66
CA MET A 1 3.06 -0.14 18.38
C MET A 1 3.81 -0.86 17.30
N ASN A 2 3.10 -1.60 16.50
CA ASN A 2 3.74 -2.41 15.48
C ASN A 2 3.67 -1.69 14.12
N LYS A 3 4.78 -1.15 13.70
CA LYS A 3 4.86 -0.43 12.43
C LYS A 3 4.46 -1.31 11.25
N ARG A 4 4.88 -2.57 11.29
CA ARG A 4 4.53 -3.52 10.24
C ARG A 4 3.01 -3.67 10.11
N GLN A 5 2.33 -3.79 11.22
CA GLN A 5 0.88 -3.96 11.22
C GLN A 5 0.18 -2.72 10.65
N GLU A 6 0.69 -1.55 10.96
CA GLU A 6 0.13 -0.32 10.41
C GLU A 6 0.24 -0.28 8.89
N LEU A 7 1.40 -0.66 8.37
CA LEU A 7 1.60 -0.68 6.92
C LEU A 7 0.69 -1.70 6.25
N ILE A 8 0.56 -2.87 6.86
CA ILE A 8 -0.31 -3.91 6.34
C ILE A 8 -1.76 -3.42 6.31
N ASP A 9 -2.21 -2.80 7.38
CA ASP A 9 -3.58 -2.30 7.46
C ASP A 9 -3.85 -1.25 6.39
N GLU A 10 -2.92 -0.36 6.16
CA GLU A 10 -3.09 0.67 5.14
C GLU A 10 -3.13 0.07 3.74
N LEU A 11 -2.27 -0.91 3.47
CA LEU A 11 -2.27 -1.56 2.16
C LEU A 11 -3.59 -2.28 1.90
N ILE A 12 -4.07 -3.01 2.89
CA ILE A 12 -5.33 -3.75 2.76
C ILE A 12 -6.48 -2.77 2.53
N LYS A 13 -6.51 -1.71 3.29
CA LYS A 13 -7.57 -0.73 3.17
C LYS A 13 -7.55 -0.06 1.80
N ALA A 14 -6.39 0.34 1.33
CA ALA A 14 -6.26 0.97 0.03
C ALA A 14 -6.71 0.03 -1.09
N ASP A 15 -6.39 -1.25 -0.95
CA ASP A 15 -6.81 -2.24 -1.93
C ASP A 15 -8.32 -2.43 -1.92
N GLN A 16 -8.90 -2.57 -0.74
CA GLN A 16 -10.34 -2.76 -0.61
C GLN A 16 -11.13 -1.55 -1.10
N ASP A 17 -10.61 -0.36 -0.86
CA ASP A 17 -11.26 0.87 -1.30
C ASP A 17 -11.05 1.16 -2.78
N GLY A 18 -10.24 0.37 -3.45
CA GLY A 18 -9.96 0.58 -4.86
C GLY A 18 -9.00 1.73 -5.13
N ILE A 19 -8.35 2.23 -4.10
CA ILE A 19 -7.40 3.34 -4.25
C ILE A 19 -6.09 2.87 -4.87
N TYR A 20 -5.62 1.71 -4.44
CA TYR A 20 -4.38 1.14 -4.95
C TYR A 20 -4.49 -0.38 -4.96
N LYS A 21 -4.38 -0.96 -6.13
CA LYS A 21 -4.51 -2.41 -6.28
C LYS A 21 -3.17 -3.08 -6.13
N THR A 22 -3.05 -3.94 -5.13
CA THR A 22 -1.82 -4.67 -4.88
C THR A 22 -1.74 -5.97 -5.68
N TYR A 23 -2.90 -6.43 -6.18
CA TYR A 23 -3.02 -7.73 -6.86
C TYR A 23 -2.65 -8.90 -5.95
N LYS A 24 -2.79 -8.68 -4.65
CA LYS A 24 -2.51 -9.70 -3.64
C LYS A 24 -3.70 -9.84 -2.71
N SER A 25 -3.91 -11.05 -2.22
CA SER A 25 -4.97 -11.27 -1.23
C SER A 25 -4.53 -10.71 0.13
N THR A 26 -5.49 -10.56 1.02
CA THR A 26 -5.20 -10.11 2.38
C THR A 26 -4.19 -11.02 3.05
N GLU A 27 -4.35 -12.32 2.86
CA GLU A 27 -3.45 -13.29 3.47
C GLU A 27 -2.04 -13.19 2.91
N GLU A 28 -1.93 -12.93 1.62
CA GLU A 28 -0.62 -12.74 1.00
C GLU A 28 0.08 -11.51 1.55
N ILE A 29 -0.67 -10.44 1.72
CA ILE A 29 -0.10 -9.21 2.27
C ILE A 29 0.41 -9.44 3.68
N LYS A 30 -0.38 -10.15 4.48
CA LYS A 30 0.02 -10.44 5.86
C LYS A 30 1.23 -11.35 5.95
N ALA A 31 1.44 -12.18 4.94
CA ALA A 31 2.54 -13.13 4.92
C ALA A 31 3.83 -12.56 4.35
N MET A 32 3.79 -11.38 3.76
CA MET A 32 4.99 -10.77 3.19
C MET A 32 5.98 -10.39 4.28
N ASP A 33 7.27 -10.43 3.94
CA ASP A 33 8.27 -10.00 4.90
C ASP A 33 8.31 -8.46 4.96
N ASN A 34 9.04 -7.94 5.95
CA ASN A 34 9.06 -6.49 6.19
C ASN A 34 9.58 -5.70 5.01
N GLU A 35 10.57 -6.24 4.32
CA GLU A 35 11.16 -5.54 3.19
C GLU A 35 10.16 -5.39 2.05
N GLU A 36 9.45 -6.46 1.72
CA GLU A 36 8.45 -6.43 0.68
C GLU A 36 7.32 -5.46 1.01
N ILE A 37 6.88 -5.50 2.25
CA ILE A 37 5.81 -4.61 2.70
C ILE A 37 6.22 -3.15 2.53
N GLN A 38 7.46 -2.83 2.89
CA GLN A 38 7.94 -1.46 2.75
C GLN A 38 8.04 -1.04 1.29
N ILE A 39 8.46 -1.94 0.42
CA ILE A 39 8.56 -1.64 -1.00
C ILE A 39 7.18 -1.35 -1.58
N ILE A 40 6.22 -2.21 -1.30
CA ILE A 40 4.87 -2.02 -1.81
C ILE A 40 4.23 -0.77 -1.23
N TYR A 41 4.45 -0.52 0.05
CA TYR A 41 3.92 0.67 0.69
C TYR A 41 4.51 1.94 0.07
N SER A 42 5.81 1.95 -0.19
CA SER A 42 6.45 3.07 -0.87
C SER A 42 5.87 3.27 -2.27
N ASN A 43 5.65 2.18 -2.99
CA ASN A 43 5.05 2.26 -4.32
C ASN A 43 3.66 2.85 -4.25
N MET A 44 2.88 2.48 -3.25
CA MET A 44 1.56 3.04 -3.07
C MET A 44 1.63 4.54 -2.81
N LYS A 45 2.53 4.95 -1.93
CA LYS A 45 2.68 6.38 -1.63
C LYS A 45 3.11 7.17 -2.85
N ASN A 46 4.03 6.62 -3.63
CA ASN A 46 4.48 7.28 -4.85
C ASN A 46 3.36 7.38 -5.88
N TYR A 47 2.57 6.33 -6.00
CA TYR A 47 1.45 6.32 -6.92
C TYR A 47 0.44 7.40 -6.55
N LEU A 48 0.10 7.51 -5.28
CA LEU A 48 -0.86 8.51 -4.82
C LEU A 48 -0.32 9.92 -4.99
N SER A 49 0.97 10.09 -4.74
CA SER A 49 1.63 11.39 -4.92
C SER A 49 1.62 11.82 -6.38
N ASP A 50 1.94 10.89 -7.28
CA ASP A 50 1.90 11.16 -8.72
C ASP A 50 0.52 11.58 -9.18
N LYS A 51 -0.49 10.87 -8.69
CA LYS A 51 -1.86 11.16 -9.05
C LYS A 51 -2.24 12.57 -8.62
N ARG A 52 -1.77 12.96 -7.46
CA ARG A 52 -2.01 14.29 -6.94
C ARG A 52 -1.35 15.36 -7.79
N THR A 53 -0.11 15.11 -8.17
CA THR A 53 0.64 16.04 -8.99
C THR A 53 -0.06 16.25 -10.33
N HIS A 54 -0.58 15.18 -10.88
CA HIS A 54 -1.29 15.24 -12.15
C HIS A 54 -2.51 16.13 -12.11
N THR A 55 -3.20 16.14 -10.99
CA THR A 55 -4.42 16.93 -10.87
C THR A 55 -4.15 18.42 -10.73
N ASN A 56 -2.91 18.79 -10.55
CA ASN A 56 -2.55 20.22 -10.42
C ASN A 56 -2.36 20.91 -11.76
N TYR A 57 -2.50 20.20 -12.83
CA TYR A 57 -2.47 20.80 -14.15
C TYR A 57 -3.88 21.11 -14.61
#